data_c4c45b48c992ed76f16bda8f6bd7dddb
#
_entry.id   c4c45b48c992ed76f16bda8f6bd7dddb
#
_cell.length_a   1.000
_cell.length_b   1.000
_cell.length_c   1.000
_cell.angle_alpha   90.00
_cell.angle_beta   90.00
_cell.angle_gamma   90.00
#
_symmetry.space_group_name_H-M   'P 1'
#
loop_
_entity.id
_entity.type
_entity.pdbx_description
1 polymer ?
#
loop_
_entity_poly.entity_id
_entity_poly.type
_entity_poly.pdbx_seq_one_letter_code
_entity_poly.pdbx_strand_id
1 'polypeptide(L)'
;MKRLILIFAFCISCAQTDDTIVTPSEINYTLSNIYETAYVPWSIEFIDSETIIYSERRGKLFLLKNGIATEISGVPNVFHKNQGGLLDIELHPNFSKNKKIYISYSKSNENNEANTAIASAKLFENKLEDLKIIYLG
;
A
#
# COMPACT_ATOMS: atom_id res chain seq x y z
N MET A 1 46.15 26.40 65.12
CA MET A 1 45.03 26.81 64.27
C MET A 1 44.76 25.67 63.29
N LYS A 2 43.70 24.87 63.56
CA LYS A 2 43.29 23.72 62.69
C LYS A 2 42.24 24.23 61.70
N ARG A 3 42.58 24.19 60.40
CA ARG A 3 41.63 24.50 59.34
C ARG A 3 40.73 23.28 59.07
N LEU A 4 39.46 23.46 59.33
CA LEU A 4 38.43 22.46 58.97
C LEU A 4 38.03 22.64 57.50
N ILE A 5 38.31 21.66 56.67
CA ILE A 5 37.90 21.65 55.30
C ILE A 5 36.54 20.92 55.23
N LEU A 6 35.49 21.68 54.90
CA LEU A 6 34.15 21.16 54.70
C LEU A 6 34.05 20.70 53.23
N ILE A 7 33.98 19.38 52.99
CA ILE A 7 33.74 18.83 51.68
C ILE A 7 32.22 18.75 51.46
N PHE A 8 31.72 19.60 50.59
CA PHE A 8 30.33 19.54 50.14
C PHE A 8 30.21 18.41 49.08
N ALA A 9 29.64 17.28 49.46
CA ALA A 9 29.26 16.24 48.51
C ALA A 9 27.98 16.65 47.79
N PHE A 10 28.11 16.99 46.53
CA PHE A 10 26.97 17.28 45.65
C PHE A 10 26.42 15.93 45.18
N CYS A 11 25.36 15.44 45.81
CA CYS A 11 24.61 14.29 45.29
C CYS A 11 23.82 14.73 44.06
N ILE A 12 24.31 14.42 42.87
CA ILE A 12 23.52 14.48 41.62
C ILE A 12 22.53 13.33 41.67
N SER A 13 21.31 13.60 42.09
CA SER A 13 20.19 12.71 41.94
C SER A 13 19.84 12.64 40.44
N CYS A 14 20.31 11.61 39.74
CA CYS A 14 19.84 11.30 38.43
C CYS A 14 18.39 10.79 38.57
N ALA A 15 17.42 11.65 38.28
CA ALA A 15 16.04 11.21 38.16
C ALA A 15 15.98 10.24 36.96
N GLN A 16 15.89 8.93 37.24
CA GLN A 16 15.48 7.96 36.20
C GLN A 16 14.04 8.30 35.88
N THR A 17 13.81 8.83 34.67
CA THR A 17 12.50 8.80 34.08
C THR A 17 12.22 7.33 33.73
N ASP A 18 11.29 6.77 34.49
CA ASP A 18 10.75 5.44 34.20
C ASP A 18 9.91 5.57 32.93
N ASP A 19 10.58 5.46 31.77
CA ASP A 19 9.92 5.28 30.49
C ASP A 19 9.29 3.90 30.54
N THR A 20 8.10 3.80 31.09
CA THR A 20 7.25 2.62 30.95
C THR A 20 6.97 2.47 29.48
N ILE A 21 7.80 1.67 28.79
CA ILE A 21 7.49 1.14 27.48
C ILE A 21 6.22 0.32 27.65
N VAL A 22 5.08 0.90 27.29
CA VAL A 22 3.84 0.17 27.17
C VAL A 22 4.05 -0.82 26.03
N THR A 23 4.47 -2.04 26.39
CA THR A 23 4.48 -3.14 25.43
C THR A 23 3.04 -3.32 24.95
N PRO A 24 2.76 -3.28 23.63
CA PRO A 24 1.43 -3.58 23.15
C PRO A 24 1.01 -4.93 23.72
N SER A 25 -0.20 -5.01 24.29
CA SER A 25 -0.80 -6.29 24.68
C SER A 25 -0.57 -7.29 23.56
N GLU A 26 -0.10 -8.49 23.87
CA GLU A 26 0.17 -9.54 22.87
C GLU A 26 -1.05 -9.68 21.97
N ILE A 27 -0.92 -9.21 20.72
CA ILE A 27 -1.97 -9.38 19.72
C ILE A 27 -1.77 -10.80 19.18
N ASN A 28 -2.64 -11.70 19.56
CA ASN A 28 -2.67 -13.02 18.98
C ASN A 28 -3.20 -12.93 17.54
N TYR A 29 -2.35 -13.26 16.58
CA TYR A 29 -2.73 -13.33 15.17
C TYR A 29 -2.28 -14.66 14.57
N THR A 30 -3.01 -15.11 13.57
CA THR A 30 -2.66 -16.28 12.77
C THR A 30 -2.38 -15.82 11.34
N LEU A 31 -1.24 -16.25 10.80
CA LEU A 31 -0.93 -16.02 9.37
C LEU A 31 -1.44 -17.21 8.57
N SER A 32 -2.16 -16.92 7.50
CA SER A 32 -2.59 -17.93 6.53
C SER A 32 -2.29 -17.46 5.12
N ASN A 33 -1.83 -18.37 4.26
CA ASN A 33 -1.67 -18.09 2.85
C ASN A 33 -3.05 -18.21 2.19
N ILE A 34 -3.54 -17.13 1.57
CA ILE A 34 -4.82 -17.10 0.88
C ILE A 34 -4.70 -17.28 -0.63
N TYR A 35 -3.53 -16.97 -1.20
CA TYR A 35 -3.24 -17.09 -2.63
C TYR A 35 -1.75 -16.97 -2.91
N GLU A 36 -1.26 -17.68 -3.92
CA GLU A 36 0.12 -17.55 -4.41
C GLU A 36 0.12 -17.07 -5.86
N THR A 37 0.98 -16.09 -6.14
CA THR A 37 1.26 -15.63 -7.51
C THR A 37 2.75 -15.75 -7.82
N ALA A 38 3.09 -16.06 -9.08
CA ALA A 38 4.47 -16.11 -9.55
C ALA A 38 5.06 -14.72 -9.81
N TYR A 39 4.28 -13.66 -9.69
CA TYR A 39 4.66 -12.30 -10.01
C TYR A 39 4.61 -11.40 -8.77
N VAL A 40 5.15 -10.19 -8.89
CA VAL A 40 5.19 -9.22 -7.80
C VAL A 40 3.81 -8.59 -7.61
N PRO A 41 3.04 -8.96 -6.57
CA PRO A 41 1.86 -8.21 -6.18
C PRO A 41 2.33 -6.86 -5.64
N TRP A 42 1.60 -5.79 -5.96
CA TRP A 42 2.02 -4.45 -5.56
C TRP A 42 1.03 -3.78 -4.62
N SER A 43 -0.23 -3.82 -4.93
CA SER A 43 -1.29 -3.21 -4.14
C SER A 43 -2.46 -4.17 -3.98
N ILE A 44 -3.18 -3.99 -2.88
CA ILE A 44 -4.34 -4.80 -2.51
C ILE A 44 -5.42 -3.90 -1.93
N GLU A 45 -6.68 -4.14 -2.35
CA GLU A 45 -7.86 -3.47 -1.84
C GLU A 45 -8.97 -4.48 -1.55
N PHE A 46 -9.72 -4.25 -0.48
CA PHE A 46 -10.86 -5.10 -0.11
C PHE A 46 -12.16 -4.51 -0.65
N ILE A 47 -12.79 -5.21 -1.61
CA ILE A 47 -14.12 -4.84 -2.11
C ILE A 47 -15.19 -5.18 -1.06
N ASP A 48 -15.03 -6.33 -0.44
CA ASP A 48 -15.84 -6.83 0.68
C ASP A 48 -15.01 -7.85 1.50
N SER A 49 -15.64 -8.52 2.47
CA SER A 49 -14.96 -9.49 3.35
C SER A 49 -14.41 -10.72 2.63
N GLU A 50 -14.85 -11.01 1.40
CA GLU A 50 -14.50 -12.21 0.64
C GLU A 50 -13.80 -11.91 -0.69
N THR A 51 -13.85 -10.66 -1.13
CA THR A 51 -13.37 -10.26 -2.45
C THR A 51 -12.29 -9.20 -2.35
N ILE A 52 -11.13 -9.52 -2.88
CA ILE A 52 -9.96 -8.66 -2.93
C ILE A 52 -9.70 -8.30 -4.41
N ILE A 53 -9.32 -7.04 -4.66
CA ILE A 53 -8.70 -6.64 -5.90
C ILE A 53 -7.22 -6.42 -5.64
N TYR A 54 -6.34 -6.96 -6.51
CA TYR A 54 -4.90 -6.73 -6.38
C TYR A 54 -4.25 -6.46 -7.72
N SER A 55 -3.17 -5.67 -7.69
CA SER A 55 -2.34 -5.40 -8.86
C SER A 55 -1.08 -6.26 -8.85
N GLU A 56 -0.64 -6.65 -10.05
CA GLU A 56 0.71 -7.12 -10.29
C GLU A 56 1.49 -6.04 -11.06
N ARG A 57 2.67 -5.72 -10.58
CA ARG A 57 3.51 -4.65 -11.14
C ARG A 57 3.70 -4.72 -12.66
N ARG A 58 3.64 -5.92 -13.25
CA ARG A 58 3.75 -6.13 -14.70
C ARG A 58 2.59 -5.58 -15.53
N GLY A 59 1.58 -4.95 -14.91
CA GLY A 59 0.43 -4.36 -15.61
C GLY A 59 -0.82 -5.24 -15.62
N LYS A 60 -0.95 -6.16 -14.67
CA LYS A 60 -2.12 -7.01 -14.51
C LYS A 60 -2.90 -6.64 -13.25
N LEU A 61 -4.20 -6.79 -13.33
CA LEU A 61 -5.15 -6.54 -12.25
C LEU A 61 -6.06 -7.75 -12.11
N PHE A 62 -6.36 -8.15 -10.87
CA PHE A 62 -7.12 -9.36 -10.59
C PHE A 62 -8.17 -9.14 -9.51
N LEU A 63 -9.29 -9.85 -9.64
CA LEU A 63 -10.21 -10.13 -8.54
C LEU A 63 -9.85 -11.49 -7.95
N LEU A 64 -9.62 -11.52 -6.64
CA LEU A 64 -9.43 -12.75 -5.88
C LEU A 64 -10.66 -13.00 -5.02
N LYS A 65 -11.34 -14.10 -5.26
CA LYS A 65 -12.49 -14.54 -4.47
C LYS A 65 -12.42 -16.05 -4.25
N ASN A 66 -12.56 -16.49 -2.99
CA ASN A 66 -12.52 -17.92 -2.62
C ASN A 66 -11.25 -18.64 -3.16
N GLY A 67 -10.09 -17.99 -3.12
CA GLY A 67 -8.84 -18.54 -3.63
C GLY A 67 -8.70 -18.59 -5.16
N ILE A 68 -9.68 -18.07 -5.91
CA ILE A 68 -9.66 -18.02 -7.37
C ILE A 68 -9.39 -16.59 -7.83
N ALA A 69 -8.28 -16.40 -8.55
CA ALA A 69 -7.93 -15.12 -9.16
C ALA A 69 -8.47 -15.03 -10.59
N THR A 70 -9.28 -14.01 -10.87
CA THR A 70 -9.81 -13.71 -12.20
C THR A 70 -9.20 -12.41 -12.71
N GLU A 71 -8.57 -12.45 -13.88
CA GLU A 71 -7.95 -11.26 -14.48
C GLU A 71 -9.00 -10.22 -14.86
N ILE A 72 -8.73 -8.95 -14.53
CA ILE A 72 -9.53 -7.81 -14.92
C ILE A 72 -8.95 -7.24 -16.21
N SER A 73 -9.78 -7.17 -17.26
CA SER A 73 -9.44 -6.57 -18.53
C SER A 73 -9.60 -5.04 -18.54
N GLY A 74 -9.08 -4.37 -19.57
CA GLY A 74 -9.22 -2.91 -19.73
C GLY A 74 -8.22 -2.08 -18.91
N VAL A 75 -7.21 -2.72 -18.33
CA VAL A 75 -6.09 -2.03 -17.66
C VAL A 75 -5.31 -1.21 -18.71
N PRO A 76 -4.87 0.02 -18.39
CA PRO A 76 -4.11 0.82 -19.34
C PRO A 76 -2.79 0.15 -19.72
N ASN A 77 -2.20 0.55 -20.85
CA ASN A 77 -0.86 0.11 -21.20
C ASN A 77 0.16 0.68 -20.20
N VAL A 78 0.86 -0.23 -19.53
CA VAL A 78 1.75 0.09 -18.40
C VAL A 78 3.21 -0.05 -18.87
N PHE A 79 4.03 0.94 -18.56
CA PHE A 79 5.48 0.86 -18.75
C PHE A 79 6.11 0.06 -17.61
N HIS A 80 6.33 -1.24 -17.85
CA HIS A 80 6.92 -2.16 -16.89
C HIS A 80 8.42 -2.30 -17.12
N LYS A 81 9.21 -1.42 -16.48
CA LYS A 81 10.67 -1.47 -16.50
C LYS A 81 11.24 -0.89 -15.20
N ASN A 82 12.33 -1.47 -14.68
CA ASN A 82 12.94 -1.07 -13.40
C ASN A 82 11.91 -1.09 -12.26
N GLN A 83 11.66 0.07 -11.64
CA GLN A 83 10.65 0.25 -10.59
C GLN A 83 9.26 0.61 -11.16
N GLY A 84 9.16 0.87 -12.45
CA GLY A 84 7.90 1.20 -13.09
C GLY A 84 6.98 0.00 -13.26
N GLY A 85 5.70 0.27 -13.36
CA GLY A 85 4.68 -0.76 -13.52
C GLY A 85 3.28 -0.27 -13.23
N LEU A 86 2.35 -1.20 -13.07
CA LEU A 86 1.07 -0.97 -12.42
C LEU A 86 1.34 -0.92 -10.91
N LEU A 87 0.94 0.16 -10.29
CA LEU A 87 1.28 0.45 -8.92
C LEU A 87 0.03 0.30 -8.03
N ASP A 88 -0.42 1.39 -7.48
CA ASP A 88 -1.44 1.38 -6.46
C ASP A 88 -2.86 1.37 -7.02
N ILE A 89 -3.78 0.83 -6.23
CA ILE A 89 -5.22 0.79 -6.50
C ILE A 89 -5.90 1.46 -5.32
N GLU A 90 -6.93 2.23 -5.57
CA GLU A 90 -7.78 2.82 -4.53
C GLU A 90 -9.24 2.72 -4.96
N LEU A 91 -10.09 2.22 -4.09
CA LEU A 91 -11.52 2.21 -4.30
C LEU A 91 -12.12 3.56 -3.90
N HIS A 92 -12.98 4.10 -4.75
CA HIS A 92 -13.73 5.31 -4.39
C HIS A 92 -14.55 5.07 -3.10
N PRO A 93 -14.64 6.01 -2.14
CA PRO A 93 -15.41 5.84 -0.89
C PRO A 93 -16.85 5.35 -1.09
N ASN A 94 -17.48 5.66 -2.22
CA ASN A 94 -18.80 5.17 -2.60
C ASN A 94 -18.76 4.05 -3.64
N PHE A 95 -17.70 3.21 -3.64
CA PHE A 95 -17.49 2.15 -4.63
C PHE A 95 -18.69 1.21 -4.76
N SER A 96 -19.35 0.86 -3.65
CA SER A 96 -20.54 0.00 -3.66
C SER A 96 -21.63 0.52 -4.60
N LYS A 97 -21.74 1.85 -4.78
CA LYS A 97 -22.75 2.50 -5.62
C LYS A 97 -22.23 2.84 -7.01
N ASN A 98 -21.02 3.36 -7.12
CA ASN A 98 -20.51 3.94 -8.37
C ASN A 98 -19.50 3.07 -9.11
N LYS A 99 -19.02 1.98 -8.46
CA LYS A 99 -18.02 1.05 -8.99
C LYS A 99 -16.71 1.69 -9.45
N LYS A 100 -16.45 2.93 -9.00
CA LYS A 100 -15.26 3.69 -9.41
C LYS A 100 -14.03 3.26 -8.65
N ILE A 101 -12.93 3.09 -9.38
CA ILE A 101 -11.58 2.85 -8.85
C ILE A 101 -10.61 3.89 -9.41
N TYR A 102 -9.50 4.05 -8.71
CA TYR A 102 -8.34 4.82 -9.15
C TYR A 102 -7.15 3.89 -9.22
N ILE A 103 -6.31 4.08 -10.22
CA ILE A 103 -5.07 3.31 -10.39
C ILE A 103 -3.94 4.26 -10.71
N SER A 104 -2.81 4.07 -10.04
CA SER A 104 -1.56 4.72 -10.38
C SER A 104 -0.66 3.75 -11.15
N TYR A 105 0.05 4.25 -12.15
CA TYR A 105 0.90 3.42 -12.99
C TYR A 105 1.98 4.25 -13.69
N SER A 106 3.01 3.56 -14.17
CA SER A 106 4.00 4.18 -15.04
C SER A 106 3.51 4.15 -16.47
N LYS A 107 3.44 5.31 -17.10
CA LYS A 107 3.06 5.50 -18.50
C LYS A 107 4.26 5.97 -19.30
N SER A 108 4.58 5.31 -20.42
CA SER A 108 5.63 5.78 -21.32
C SER A 108 5.19 7.03 -22.08
N ASN A 109 6.15 7.93 -22.31
CA ASN A 109 6.04 9.02 -23.26
C ASN A 109 6.63 8.60 -24.63
N GLU A 110 6.63 9.52 -25.59
CA GLU A 110 7.17 9.31 -26.95
C GLU A 110 8.69 9.02 -26.94
N ASN A 111 9.41 9.51 -25.93
CA ASN A 111 10.85 9.27 -25.77
C ASN A 111 11.18 7.96 -25.05
N ASN A 112 10.18 7.10 -24.78
CA ASN A 112 10.32 5.87 -24.02
C ASN A 112 10.84 6.09 -22.58
N GLU A 113 10.51 7.26 -22.00
CA GLU A 113 10.67 7.59 -20.59
C GLU A 113 9.35 7.33 -19.87
N ALA A 114 9.41 7.06 -18.57
CA ALA A 114 8.23 6.76 -17.78
C ALA A 114 7.86 7.93 -16.86
N ASN A 115 6.62 8.36 -16.96
CA ASN A 115 5.99 9.31 -16.04
C ASN A 115 4.93 8.59 -15.19
N THR A 116 4.67 9.10 -14.00
CA THR A 116 3.54 8.61 -13.19
C THR A 116 2.24 9.12 -13.77
N ALA A 117 1.30 8.22 -14.00
CA ALA A 117 -0.05 8.54 -14.37
C ALA A 117 -1.03 8.03 -13.32
N ILE A 118 -2.15 8.74 -13.15
CA ILE A 118 -3.30 8.27 -12.39
C ILE A 118 -4.48 8.21 -13.33
N ALA A 119 -5.19 7.10 -13.33
CA ALA A 119 -6.43 6.94 -14.06
C ALA A 119 -7.58 6.63 -13.12
N SER A 120 -8.78 7.05 -13.50
CA SER A 120 -10.03 6.56 -12.91
C SER A 120 -10.74 5.65 -13.91
N ALA A 121 -11.42 4.63 -13.40
CA ALA A 121 -12.24 3.73 -14.22
C ALA A 121 -13.45 3.25 -13.40
N LYS A 122 -14.36 2.55 -14.04
CA LYS A 122 -15.42 1.78 -13.38
C LYS A 122 -15.15 0.30 -13.55
N LEU A 123 -15.29 -0.45 -12.46
CA LEU A 123 -15.17 -1.91 -12.49
C LEU A 123 -16.55 -2.54 -12.64
N PHE A 124 -16.77 -3.20 -13.76
CA PHE A 124 -17.94 -4.05 -13.99
C PHE A 124 -17.50 -5.48 -14.19
N GLU A 125 -17.99 -6.37 -13.31
CA GLU A 125 -17.54 -7.76 -13.28
C GLU A 125 -16.00 -7.86 -13.25
N ASN A 126 -15.38 -8.29 -14.32
CA ASN A 126 -13.93 -8.40 -14.48
C ASN A 126 -13.39 -7.48 -15.61
N LYS A 127 -13.97 -6.29 -15.79
CA LYS A 127 -13.56 -5.33 -16.80
C LYS A 127 -13.54 -3.90 -16.28
N LEU A 128 -12.51 -3.15 -16.64
CA LEU A 128 -12.46 -1.70 -16.45
C LEU A 128 -13.11 -1.00 -17.64
N GLU A 129 -14.09 -0.15 -17.35
CA GLU A 129 -14.78 0.69 -18.33
C GLU A 129 -14.62 2.17 -17.97
N ASP A 130 -14.91 3.06 -18.90
CA ASP A 130 -14.82 4.53 -18.73
C ASP A 130 -13.43 4.99 -18.24
N LEU A 131 -12.35 4.32 -18.63
CA LEU A 131 -11.01 4.65 -18.20
C LEU A 131 -10.61 6.06 -18.66
N LYS A 132 -10.23 6.92 -17.72
CA LYS A 132 -9.79 8.30 -17.96
C LYS A 132 -8.51 8.58 -17.19
N ILE A 133 -7.48 9.09 -17.85
CA ILE A 133 -6.30 9.63 -17.18
C ILE A 133 -6.71 10.95 -16.55
N ILE A 134 -6.51 11.06 -15.23
CA ILE A 134 -6.86 12.24 -14.44
C ILE A 134 -5.64 13.02 -13.97
N TYR A 135 -4.46 12.40 -14.05
CA TYR A 135 -3.16 13.00 -13.78
C TYR A 135 -2.09 12.39 -14.67
N LEU A 136 -1.17 13.21 -15.15
CA LEU A 136 0.04 12.81 -15.85
C LEU A 136 1.18 13.72 -15.39
N GLY A 137 2.21 13.12 -14.76
CA GLY A 137 3.41 13.79 -14.26
C GLY A 137 4.47 14.05 -15.34
#